data_e7b575ae12fb49d4bd7f0e79c686efad
#
_entry.id   e7b575ae12fb49d4bd7f0e79c686efad
#
_cell.length_a   1.000
_cell.length_b   1.000
_cell.length_c   1.000
_cell.angle_alpha   90.00
_cell.angle_beta   90.00
_cell.angle_gamma   90.00
#
_symmetry.space_group_name_H-M   'P 1'
#
loop_
_entity.id
_entity.type
_entity.pdbx_description
1 polymer ?
#
loop_
_entity_poly.entity_id
_entity_poly.type
_entity_poly.pdbx_seq_one_letter_code
_entity_poly.pdbx_strand_id
1 'polypeptide(L)'
;MIKFLFSLLLGCATLQAQPGMNLQAVRDIRLQNLKRDYTGSTIRFIVPGSTSVMGVLKDVTDKNFIISHNGSPAVYGHKEINYIFVDPGFTGKVMAFCVGLIGGAASYMAVIIAKENANASWKGVASSLGIALGGRMGFKTFFKPIKIDISGKTRE
;
A
#
# COMPACT_ATOMS: atom_id res chain seq x y z
N MET A 1 -14.81 -33.10 -39.76
CA MET A 1 -13.94 -32.93 -38.56
C MET A 1 -12.67 -32.10 -38.82
N ILE A 2 -11.98 -32.24 -39.96
CA ILE A 2 -10.71 -31.53 -40.25
C ILE A 2 -10.89 -29.99 -40.35
N LYS A 3 -12.01 -29.51 -40.87
CA LYS A 3 -12.27 -28.04 -40.98
C LYS A 3 -12.45 -27.33 -39.65
N PHE A 4 -12.91 -28.05 -38.60
CA PHE A 4 -13.08 -27.48 -37.27
C PHE A 4 -11.73 -27.31 -36.52
N LEU A 5 -10.78 -28.21 -36.76
CA LEU A 5 -9.43 -28.11 -36.17
C LEU A 5 -8.63 -26.95 -36.75
N PHE A 6 -8.82 -26.64 -38.04
CA PHE A 6 -8.14 -25.52 -38.72
C PHE A 6 -8.65 -24.16 -38.19
N SER A 7 -9.97 -24.03 -37.94
CA SER A 7 -10.55 -22.82 -37.35
C SER A 7 -10.05 -22.56 -35.89
N LEU A 8 -9.83 -23.63 -35.12
CA LEU A 8 -9.32 -23.51 -33.76
C LEU A 8 -7.85 -23.10 -33.72
N LEU A 9 -7.04 -23.58 -34.68
CA LEU A 9 -5.63 -23.20 -34.81
C LEU A 9 -5.43 -21.76 -35.31
N LEU A 10 -6.28 -21.26 -36.18
CA LEU A 10 -6.23 -19.84 -36.59
C LEU A 10 -6.67 -18.90 -35.45
N GLY A 11 -7.60 -19.30 -34.59
CA GLY A 11 -8.05 -18.51 -33.46
C GLY A 11 -6.98 -18.33 -32.37
N CYS A 12 -6.05 -19.27 -32.22
CA CYS A 12 -4.93 -19.16 -31.29
C CYS A 12 -3.77 -18.26 -31.75
N ALA A 13 -3.63 -18.09 -33.08
CA ALA A 13 -2.55 -17.28 -33.65
C ALA A 13 -2.78 -15.77 -33.55
N THR A 14 -4.02 -15.32 -33.32
CA THR A 14 -4.35 -13.89 -33.21
C THR A 14 -4.21 -13.33 -31.80
N LEU A 15 -3.91 -14.18 -30.81
CA LEU A 15 -3.75 -13.77 -29.40
C LEU A 15 -2.34 -13.28 -29.04
N GLN A 16 -1.37 -13.28 -29.97
CA GLN A 16 0.03 -12.97 -29.66
C GLN A 16 0.51 -11.56 -30.07
N ALA A 17 -0.34 -10.69 -30.53
CA ALA A 17 0.04 -9.29 -30.79
C ALA A 17 -0.61 -8.35 -29.77
N GLN A 18 -0.29 -8.49 -28.50
CA GLN A 18 -0.41 -7.32 -27.62
C GLN A 18 0.72 -6.37 -28.04
N PRO A 19 0.40 -5.16 -28.57
CA PRO A 19 1.40 -4.16 -28.82
C PRO A 19 2.12 -3.92 -27.52
N GLY A 20 3.45 -4.00 -27.51
CA GLY A 20 4.28 -3.83 -26.32
C GLY A 20 3.77 -2.64 -25.54
N MET A 21 3.33 -2.86 -24.31
CA MET A 21 2.69 -1.83 -23.50
C MET A 21 3.67 -0.67 -23.39
N ASN A 22 3.29 0.49 -23.92
CA ASN A 22 4.15 1.67 -23.93
C ASN A 22 4.46 2.02 -22.46
N LEU A 23 5.73 1.86 -22.08
CA LEU A 23 6.20 2.10 -20.68
C LEU A 23 5.81 3.48 -20.17
N GLN A 24 5.71 4.43 -21.09
CA GLN A 24 5.28 5.79 -20.77
C GLN A 24 3.78 5.84 -20.43
N ALA A 25 2.93 5.15 -21.19
CA ALA A 25 1.50 5.06 -20.88
C ALA A 25 1.24 4.39 -19.54
N VAL A 26 1.99 3.33 -19.19
CA VAL A 26 1.90 2.70 -17.87
C VAL A 26 2.30 3.66 -16.76
N ARG A 27 3.35 4.42 -16.98
CA ARG A 27 3.79 5.44 -16.03
C ARG A 27 2.74 6.52 -15.83
N ASP A 28 2.16 7.02 -16.91
CA ASP A 28 1.15 8.09 -16.86
C ASP A 28 -0.10 7.64 -16.10
N ILE A 29 -0.56 6.41 -16.32
CA ILE A 29 -1.65 5.80 -15.55
C ILE A 29 -1.31 5.73 -14.06
N ARG A 30 -0.09 5.30 -13.71
CA ARG A 30 0.35 5.21 -12.31
C ARG A 30 0.43 6.60 -11.65
N LEU A 31 0.87 7.62 -12.39
CA LEU A 31 0.88 9.00 -11.91
C LEU A 31 -0.52 9.56 -11.71
N GLN A 32 -1.45 9.27 -12.62
CA GLN A 32 -2.86 9.64 -12.47
C GLN A 32 -3.50 8.97 -11.24
N ASN A 33 -3.24 7.68 -11.04
CA ASN A 33 -3.71 6.98 -9.85
C ASN A 33 -3.09 7.56 -8.58
N LEU A 34 -1.79 7.87 -8.59
CA LEU A 34 -1.12 8.54 -7.47
C LEU A 34 -1.79 9.88 -7.13
N LYS A 35 -2.09 10.69 -8.14
CA LYS A 35 -2.79 11.96 -7.97
C LYS A 35 -4.18 11.75 -7.37
N ARG A 36 -4.98 10.85 -7.95
CA ARG A 36 -6.36 10.61 -7.53
C ARG A 36 -6.45 10.07 -6.10
N ASP A 37 -5.61 9.09 -5.76
CA ASP A 37 -5.77 8.29 -4.55
C ASP A 37 -4.97 8.85 -3.36
N TYR A 38 -3.90 9.63 -3.61
CA TYR A 38 -2.95 10.04 -2.58
C TYR A 38 -2.70 11.55 -2.48
N THR A 39 -3.43 12.40 -3.21
CA THR A 39 -3.39 13.85 -2.97
C THR A 39 -3.79 14.15 -1.53
N GLY A 40 -3.01 14.98 -0.84
CA GLY A 40 -3.15 15.28 0.59
C GLY A 40 -2.44 14.29 1.52
N SER A 41 -1.92 13.18 1.01
CA SER A 41 -1.16 12.21 1.81
C SER A 41 0.30 12.61 1.95
N THR A 42 0.92 12.21 3.07
CA THR A 42 2.37 12.35 3.23
C THR A 42 3.08 11.31 2.39
N ILE A 43 3.92 11.76 1.49
CA ILE A 43 4.74 10.91 0.63
C ILE A 43 6.22 11.09 0.95
N ARG A 44 6.99 10.05 0.65
CA ARG A 44 8.45 10.04 0.74
C ARG A 44 9.03 9.43 -0.52
N PHE A 45 10.08 10.04 -1.04
CA PHE A 45 10.81 9.52 -2.20
C PHE A 45 12.27 9.94 -2.14
N ILE A 46 13.10 9.29 -2.95
CA ILE A 46 14.53 9.59 -3.06
C ILE A 46 14.78 10.21 -4.43
N VAL A 47 15.38 11.39 -4.44
CA VAL A 47 15.85 12.03 -5.65
C VAL A 47 17.30 11.59 -5.88
N PRO A 48 17.71 11.23 -7.11
CA PRO A 48 19.08 10.86 -7.40
C PRO A 48 20.08 11.94 -6.94
N GLY A 49 21.10 11.52 -6.21
CA GLY A 49 22.10 12.45 -5.65
C GLY A 49 21.66 13.27 -4.43
N SER A 50 20.48 13.01 -3.90
CA SER A 50 19.94 13.71 -2.73
C SER A 50 19.50 12.75 -1.63
N THR A 51 19.25 13.33 -0.46
CA THR A 51 18.61 12.63 0.67
C THR A 51 17.13 12.38 0.38
N SER A 52 16.52 11.52 1.19
CA SER A 52 15.08 11.27 1.14
C SER A 52 14.29 12.56 1.36
N VAL A 53 13.39 12.85 0.44
CA VAL A 53 12.46 14.00 0.52
C VAL A 53 11.13 13.49 1.06
N MET A 54 10.55 14.21 2.03
CA MET A 54 9.26 13.92 2.63
C MET A 54 8.39 15.18 2.61
N GLY A 55 7.11 15.03 2.26
CA GLY A 55 6.16 16.13 2.26
C GLY A 55 4.76 15.69 1.92
N VAL A 56 3.80 16.61 2.00
CA VAL A 56 2.41 16.34 1.64
C VAL A 56 2.22 16.54 0.14
N LEU A 57 1.75 15.53 -0.56
CA LEU A 57 1.45 15.60 -2.00
C LEU A 57 0.30 16.57 -2.24
N LYS A 58 0.55 17.64 -2.98
CA LYS A 58 -0.46 18.63 -3.35
C LYS A 58 -1.03 18.37 -4.74
N ASP A 59 -0.16 18.07 -5.69
CA ASP A 59 -0.56 17.79 -7.06
C ASP A 59 0.49 16.96 -7.79
N VAL A 60 0.07 16.31 -8.87
CA VAL A 60 0.92 15.61 -9.83
C VAL A 60 0.60 16.17 -11.21
N THR A 61 1.60 16.73 -11.85
CA THR A 61 1.53 17.20 -13.23
C THR A 61 2.28 16.23 -14.16
N ASP A 62 2.18 16.41 -15.47
CA ASP A 62 2.83 15.53 -16.45
C ASP A 62 4.37 15.45 -16.31
N LYS A 63 4.98 16.39 -15.62
CA LYS A 63 6.44 16.46 -15.46
C LYS A 63 6.92 16.50 -14.02
N ASN A 64 6.06 16.93 -13.08
CA ASN A 64 6.50 17.27 -11.73
C ASN A 64 5.53 16.81 -10.66
N PHE A 65 6.08 16.57 -9.45
CA PHE A 65 5.33 16.52 -8.21
C PHE A 65 5.35 17.88 -7.53
N ILE A 66 4.22 18.32 -7.05
CA ILE A 66 4.08 19.48 -6.19
C ILE A 66 3.81 18.96 -4.78
N ILE A 67 4.76 19.17 -3.90
CA ILE A 67 4.65 18.75 -2.49
C ILE A 67 4.76 19.98 -1.58
N SER A 68 4.11 19.89 -0.43
CA SER A 68 4.31 20.88 0.65
C SER A 68 5.31 20.31 1.64
N HIS A 69 6.45 20.97 1.76
CA HIS A 69 7.47 20.66 2.74
C HIS A 69 7.54 21.83 3.74
N ASN A 70 7.27 21.56 5.01
CA ASN A 70 7.21 22.59 6.08
C ASN A 70 6.33 23.81 5.72
N GLY A 71 5.21 23.58 5.06
CA GLY A 71 4.27 24.62 4.66
C GLY A 71 4.61 25.33 3.35
N SER A 72 5.81 25.20 2.82
CA SER A 72 6.23 25.78 1.55
C SER A 72 6.04 24.78 0.40
N PRO A 73 5.53 25.23 -0.78
CA PRO A 73 5.45 24.37 -1.95
C PRO A 73 6.84 24.12 -2.53
N ALA A 74 7.13 22.87 -2.83
CA ALA A 74 8.35 22.46 -3.52
C ALA A 74 7.98 21.61 -4.74
N VAL A 75 8.71 21.77 -5.84
CA VAL A 75 8.46 21.12 -7.12
C VAL A 75 9.61 20.18 -7.43
N TYR A 76 9.31 18.92 -7.71
CA TYR A 76 10.29 17.89 -8.05
C TYR A 76 9.94 17.21 -9.36
N GLY A 77 10.92 17.05 -10.25
CA GLY A 77 10.77 16.30 -11.49
C GLY A 77 10.52 14.83 -11.21
N HIS A 78 9.48 14.23 -11.79
CA HIS A 78 9.17 12.83 -11.54
C HIS A 78 9.94 11.83 -12.42
N LYS A 79 10.65 12.29 -13.47
CA LYS A 79 11.36 11.40 -14.43
C LYS A 79 12.44 10.54 -13.77
N GLU A 80 13.09 11.07 -12.76
CA GLU A 80 14.19 10.41 -12.05
C GLU A 80 13.73 9.58 -10.85
N ILE A 81 12.45 9.67 -10.50
CA ILE A 81 11.87 8.99 -9.35
C ILE A 81 11.22 7.69 -9.82
N ASN A 82 11.67 6.57 -9.29
CA ASN A 82 11.13 5.25 -9.61
C ASN A 82 10.09 4.77 -8.60
N TYR A 83 10.25 5.17 -7.35
CA TYR A 83 9.40 4.70 -6.25
C TYR A 83 8.98 5.85 -5.36
N ILE A 84 7.73 5.81 -4.95
CA ILE A 84 7.17 6.68 -3.92
C ILE A 84 6.68 5.80 -2.78
N PHE A 85 6.95 6.23 -1.55
CA PHE A 85 6.41 5.64 -0.35
C PHE A 85 5.33 6.57 0.19
N VAL A 86 4.13 6.05 0.35
CA VAL A 86 3.02 6.79 0.95
C VAL A 86 2.91 6.35 2.41
N ASP A 87 3.02 7.29 3.32
CA ASP A 87 2.87 6.99 4.74
C ASP A 87 1.41 6.66 5.07
N PRO A 88 1.16 5.71 5.98
CA PRO A 88 -0.19 5.33 6.35
C PRO A 88 -0.94 6.51 6.96
N GLY A 89 -2.12 6.80 6.42
CA GLY A 89 -2.99 7.84 6.92
C GLY A 89 -3.58 7.50 8.31
N PHE A 90 -4.40 8.42 8.82
CA PHE A 90 -5.09 8.24 10.10
C PHE A 90 -5.89 6.93 10.16
N THR A 91 -6.56 6.55 9.09
CA THR A 91 -7.32 5.29 8.97
C THR A 91 -6.45 4.06 9.23
N GLY A 92 -5.22 4.01 8.70
CA GLY A 92 -4.28 2.91 8.98
C GLY A 92 -3.90 2.81 10.46
N LYS A 93 -3.74 3.96 11.13
CA LYS A 93 -3.46 4.02 12.57
C LYS A 93 -4.63 3.50 13.40
N VAL A 94 -5.84 3.92 13.07
CA VAL A 94 -7.07 3.44 13.72
C VAL A 94 -7.24 1.94 13.51
N MET A 95 -7.06 1.44 12.30
CA MET A 95 -7.15 -0.01 12.02
C MET A 95 -6.13 -0.82 12.80
N ALA A 96 -4.88 -0.37 12.91
CA ALA A 96 -3.87 -1.04 13.72
C ALA A 96 -4.29 -1.12 15.20
N PHE A 97 -4.86 -0.05 15.74
CA PHE A 97 -5.38 -0.01 17.11
C PHE A 97 -6.57 -0.95 17.30
N CYS A 98 -7.54 -0.96 16.36
CA CYS A 98 -8.69 -1.85 16.41
C CYS A 98 -8.28 -3.33 16.42
N VAL A 99 -7.28 -3.72 15.63
CA VAL A 99 -6.75 -5.10 15.64
C VAL A 99 -6.16 -5.45 17.01
N GLY A 100 -5.50 -4.50 17.67
CA GLY A 100 -5.03 -4.68 19.05
C GLY A 100 -6.17 -4.96 20.03
N LEU A 101 -7.23 -4.15 19.99
CA LEU A 101 -8.41 -4.31 20.85
C LEU A 101 -9.11 -5.66 20.61
N ILE A 102 -9.31 -6.06 19.35
CA ILE A 102 -9.89 -7.34 18.98
C ILE A 102 -9.04 -8.50 19.53
N GLY A 103 -7.71 -8.41 19.42
CA GLY A 103 -6.80 -9.40 19.98
C GLY A 103 -6.94 -9.52 21.51
N GLY A 104 -7.08 -8.40 22.20
CA GLY A 104 -7.32 -8.37 23.64
C GLY A 104 -8.65 -9.01 24.03
N ALA A 105 -9.73 -8.65 23.34
CA ALA A 105 -11.06 -9.19 23.58
C ALA A 105 -11.12 -10.71 23.33
N ALA A 106 -10.54 -11.18 22.20
CA ALA A 106 -10.46 -12.58 21.87
C ALA A 106 -9.70 -13.40 22.92
N SER A 107 -8.56 -12.88 23.39
CA SER A 107 -7.77 -13.55 24.43
C SER A 107 -8.48 -13.57 25.79
N TYR A 108 -9.20 -12.52 26.13
CA TYR A 108 -10.04 -12.48 27.33
C TYR A 108 -11.14 -13.55 27.27
N MET A 109 -11.86 -13.64 26.16
CA MET A 109 -12.89 -14.65 25.93
C MET A 109 -12.34 -16.08 25.96
N ALA A 110 -11.17 -16.31 25.37
CA ALA A 110 -10.52 -17.63 25.38
C ALA A 110 -10.26 -18.11 26.82
N VAL A 111 -9.84 -17.22 27.72
CA VAL A 111 -9.62 -17.59 29.14
C VAL A 111 -10.95 -17.93 29.84
N ILE A 112 -12.03 -17.20 29.55
CA ILE A 112 -13.36 -17.50 30.13
C ILE A 112 -13.86 -18.90 29.68
N ILE A 113 -13.70 -19.19 28.39
CA ILE A 113 -14.14 -20.49 27.84
C ILE A 113 -13.27 -21.63 28.38
N ALA A 114 -11.95 -21.43 28.48
CA ALA A 114 -11.04 -22.47 28.97
C ALA A 114 -11.17 -22.74 30.48
N LYS A 115 -11.50 -21.73 31.26
CA LYS A 115 -11.61 -21.83 32.71
C LYS A 115 -12.64 -20.83 33.22
N GLU A 116 -13.87 -21.33 33.46
CA GLU A 116 -15.03 -20.54 33.88
C GLU A 116 -14.77 -19.69 35.14
N ASN A 117 -14.05 -20.25 36.11
CA ASN A 117 -13.68 -19.61 37.38
C ASN A 117 -12.25 -19.01 37.37
N ALA A 118 -11.75 -18.58 36.21
CA ALA A 118 -10.43 -17.95 36.16
C ALA A 118 -10.43 -16.63 36.96
N ASN A 119 -9.35 -16.42 37.74
CA ASN A 119 -9.16 -15.19 38.50
C ASN A 119 -9.07 -13.97 37.58
N ALA A 120 -9.49 -12.80 38.06
CA ALA A 120 -9.42 -11.53 37.33
C ALA A 120 -8.00 -11.22 36.80
N SER A 121 -6.97 -11.60 37.57
CA SER A 121 -5.56 -11.43 37.17
C SER A 121 -5.21 -12.20 35.89
N TRP A 122 -5.65 -13.45 35.75
CA TRP A 122 -5.41 -14.26 34.55
C TRP A 122 -6.14 -13.70 33.32
N LYS A 123 -7.38 -13.23 33.51
CA LYS A 123 -8.15 -12.57 32.45
C LYS A 123 -7.45 -11.29 31.99
N GLY A 124 -6.92 -10.51 32.93
CA GLY A 124 -6.17 -9.29 32.65
C GLY A 124 -4.85 -9.55 31.90
N VAL A 125 -4.07 -10.54 32.35
CA VAL A 125 -2.81 -10.94 31.67
C VAL A 125 -3.06 -11.42 30.25
N ALA A 126 -4.05 -12.30 30.06
CA ALA A 126 -4.39 -12.80 28.73
C ALA A 126 -4.87 -11.69 27.79
N SER A 127 -5.70 -10.77 28.27
CA SER A 127 -6.15 -9.60 27.49
C SER A 127 -4.98 -8.71 27.10
N SER A 128 -4.07 -8.42 28.02
CA SER A 128 -2.88 -7.60 27.75
C SER A 128 -1.97 -8.23 26.71
N LEU A 129 -1.74 -9.54 26.79
CA LEU A 129 -0.97 -10.29 25.79
C LEU A 129 -1.68 -10.26 24.42
N GLY A 130 -3.00 -10.42 24.41
CA GLY A 130 -3.78 -10.33 23.17
C GLY A 130 -3.73 -8.95 22.54
N ILE A 131 -3.80 -7.87 23.33
CA ILE A 131 -3.61 -6.49 22.86
C ILE A 131 -2.21 -6.32 22.27
N ALA A 132 -1.17 -6.80 22.96
CA ALA A 132 0.21 -6.66 22.52
C ALA A 132 0.47 -7.41 21.19
N LEU A 133 0.00 -8.65 21.07
CA LEU A 133 0.15 -9.46 19.86
C LEU A 133 -0.69 -8.90 18.72
N GLY A 134 -1.96 -8.60 18.97
CA GLY A 134 -2.87 -8.00 17.97
C GLY A 134 -2.38 -6.63 17.53
N GLY A 135 -1.93 -5.79 18.47
CA GLY A 135 -1.31 -4.49 18.18
C GLY A 135 -0.08 -4.62 17.29
N ARG A 136 0.84 -5.56 17.62
CA ARG A 136 2.02 -5.83 16.80
C ARG A 136 1.65 -6.27 15.37
N MET A 137 0.66 -7.14 15.23
CA MET A 137 0.17 -7.57 13.92
C MET A 137 -0.49 -6.41 13.16
N GLY A 138 -1.34 -5.63 13.82
CA GLY A 138 -1.99 -4.45 13.24
C GLY A 138 -0.97 -3.41 12.79
N PHE A 139 0.03 -3.10 13.61
CA PHE A 139 1.13 -2.21 13.23
C PHE A 139 1.91 -2.73 12.02
N LYS A 140 2.26 -4.01 12.02
CA LYS A 140 2.99 -4.61 10.90
C LYS A 140 2.20 -4.59 9.59
N THR A 141 0.87 -4.69 9.66
CA THR A 141 0.00 -4.76 8.49
C THR A 141 -0.40 -3.37 7.99
N PHE A 142 -0.84 -2.49 8.88
CA PHE A 142 -1.46 -1.20 8.52
C PHE A 142 -0.52 0.01 8.65
N PHE A 143 0.64 -0.15 9.28
CA PHE A 143 1.59 0.94 9.52
C PHE A 143 2.77 0.93 8.55
N LYS A 144 2.84 -0.02 7.63
CA LYS A 144 3.86 -0.03 6.59
C LYS A 144 3.55 1.03 5.54
N PRO A 145 4.56 1.84 5.15
CA PRO A 145 4.42 2.71 4.00
C PRO A 145 4.09 1.89 2.74
N ILE A 146 3.14 2.37 1.97
CA ILE A 146 2.78 1.76 0.69
C ILE A 146 3.84 2.16 -0.33
N LYS A 147 4.58 1.18 -0.86
CA LYS A 147 5.54 1.40 -1.94
C LYS A 147 4.84 1.38 -3.28
N ILE A 148 4.82 2.51 -3.95
CA ILE A 148 4.25 2.68 -5.30
C ILE A 148 5.39 2.76 -6.29
N ASP A 149 5.39 1.87 -7.28
CA ASP A 149 6.32 1.87 -8.39
C ASP A 149 5.76 2.74 -9.51
N ILE A 150 6.47 3.81 -9.85
CA ILE A 150 6.12 4.75 -10.92
C ILE A 150 7.10 4.70 -12.08
N SER A 151 8.03 3.73 -12.10
CA SER A 151 9.06 3.62 -13.14
C SER A 151 8.50 3.29 -14.54
N GLY A 152 7.26 2.82 -14.62
CA GLY A 152 6.66 2.33 -15.87
C GLY A 152 7.11 0.91 -16.24
N LYS A 153 8.11 0.33 -15.56
CA LYS A 153 8.54 -1.04 -15.83
C LYS A 153 7.47 -2.03 -15.40
N THR A 154 7.17 -3.02 -16.24
CA THR A 154 6.37 -4.20 -15.87
C THR A 154 7.23 -5.04 -14.92
N ARG A 155 6.65 -5.53 -13.82
CA ARG A 155 7.30 -6.56 -13.01
C ARG A 155 7.25 -7.85 -13.82
N GLU A 156 8.43 -8.39 -14.17
CA GLU A 156 8.57 -9.77 -14.58
C GLU A 156 8.39 -10.70 -13.39
#